data_72497da2e7b541f82ea873b5403faaab
#
_entry.id   72497da2e7b541f82ea873b5403faaab
#
_cell.length_a   1.000
_cell.length_b   1.000
_cell.length_c   1.000
_cell.angle_alpha   90.00
_cell.angle_beta   90.00
_cell.angle_gamma   90.00
#
_symmetry.space_group_name_H-M   'P 1'
#
loop_
_entity.id
_entity.type
_entity.pdbx_description
1 polymer ?
#
loop_
_entity_poly.entity_id
_entity_poly.type
_entity_poly.pdbx_seq_one_letter_code
_entity_poly.pdbx_strand_id
1 'polypeptide(L)'
;MTISSLYKTNFPNFWIRNLKNKSTLLSVRIFIFSSSFLFLFSCASSGFGTQGLLYENQRISMMETGVSASKEGIACAKSYLGLLAWGDASVELSQKNGNIREITSIELETYNFFGIYAKLCAVTKGN
;
A
#
# COMPACT_ATOMS: atom_id res chain seq x y z
N MET A 1 52.22 1.95 25.02
CA MET A 1 51.96 3.01 24.03
C MET A 1 50.47 3.06 23.79
N THR A 2 49.80 3.93 24.51
CA THR A 2 48.33 3.95 24.71
C THR A 2 47.68 4.86 23.65
N ILE A 3 46.86 4.26 22.77
CA ILE A 3 46.06 4.97 21.75
C ILE A 3 44.70 5.28 22.41
N SER A 4 44.63 6.37 23.15
CA SER A 4 43.38 6.83 23.77
C SER A 4 43.24 8.37 23.74
N SER A 5 43.61 9.02 22.61
CA SER A 5 43.56 10.48 22.57
C SER A 5 43.15 11.09 21.23
N LEU A 6 42.16 10.52 20.53
CA LEU A 6 41.72 11.14 19.27
C LEU A 6 40.23 11.04 18.99
N TYR A 7 39.36 11.06 20.00
CA TYR A 7 37.91 11.23 19.73
C TYR A 7 37.29 12.29 20.64
N LYS A 8 37.86 13.51 20.61
CA LYS A 8 37.16 14.68 21.12
C LYS A 8 36.52 15.37 19.91
N THR A 9 35.42 14.79 19.40
CA THR A 9 34.60 15.45 18.43
C THR A 9 33.99 16.69 19.09
N ASN A 10 34.48 17.86 18.70
CA ASN A 10 33.85 19.12 18.96
C ASN A 10 32.47 19.13 18.26
N PHE A 11 31.46 18.65 18.91
CA PHE A 11 30.09 18.97 18.53
C PHE A 11 29.94 20.46 18.69
N PRO A 12 29.60 21.22 17.63
CA PRO A 12 29.51 22.65 17.71
C PRO A 12 28.39 23.02 18.70
N ASN A 13 28.77 23.64 19.79
CA ASN A 13 27.91 24.22 20.84
C ASN A 13 26.88 25.24 20.29
N PHE A 14 26.93 25.54 19.00
CA PHE A 14 26.00 26.36 18.25
C PHE A 14 24.56 25.81 18.27
N TRP A 15 24.39 24.50 18.10
CA TRP A 15 23.05 23.86 18.10
C TRP A 15 22.39 23.85 19.49
N ILE A 16 23.18 23.67 20.55
CA ILE A 16 22.67 23.61 21.92
C ILE A 16 22.25 25.00 22.44
N ARG A 17 22.89 26.06 22.00
CA ARG A 17 22.56 27.44 22.37
C ARG A 17 21.25 27.95 21.75
N ASN A 18 20.83 27.41 20.60
CA ASN A 18 19.59 27.80 19.93
C ASN A 18 18.34 27.09 20.50
N LEU A 19 18.53 26.02 21.24
CA LEU A 19 17.42 25.28 21.88
C LEU A 19 16.88 25.95 23.17
N LYS A 20 17.52 27.01 23.66
CA LYS A 20 17.07 27.74 24.86
C LYS A 20 15.91 28.70 24.62
N ASN A 21 15.58 28.98 23.36
CA ASN A 21 14.43 29.82 23.05
C ASN A 21 13.16 28.97 22.97
N LYS A 22 12.21 29.22 23.88
CA LYS A 22 10.95 28.46 24.00
C LYS A 22 10.15 28.44 22.67
N SER A 23 10.26 29.49 21.87
CA SER A 23 9.62 29.60 20.56
C SER A 23 10.28 28.68 19.50
N THR A 24 11.59 28.53 19.53
CA THR A 24 12.32 27.66 18.61
C THR A 24 12.06 26.18 18.90
N LEU A 25 11.97 25.82 20.19
CA LEU A 25 11.56 24.46 20.61
C LEU A 25 10.13 24.13 20.19
N LEU A 26 9.23 25.11 20.25
CA LEU A 26 7.85 24.93 19.81
C LEU A 26 7.78 24.72 18.31
N SER A 27 8.49 25.53 17.51
CA SER A 27 8.56 25.39 16.06
C SER A 27 9.16 24.06 15.63
N VAL A 28 10.23 23.61 16.27
CA VAL A 28 10.86 22.31 15.97
C VAL A 28 9.89 21.16 16.30
N ARG A 29 9.17 21.23 17.42
CA ARG A 29 8.16 20.24 17.77
C ARG A 29 7.01 20.17 16.77
N ILE A 30 6.51 21.34 16.34
CA ILE A 30 5.45 21.42 15.33
C ILE A 30 5.94 20.86 14.00
N PHE A 31 7.19 21.15 13.61
CA PHE A 31 7.78 20.67 12.37
C PHE A 31 7.97 19.13 12.40
N ILE A 32 8.43 18.56 13.51
CA ILE A 32 8.57 17.12 13.69
C ILE A 32 7.18 16.44 13.69
N PHE A 33 6.18 17.04 14.36
CA PHE A 33 4.80 16.52 14.38
C PHE A 33 4.16 16.57 12.99
N SER A 34 4.34 17.68 12.26
CA SER A 34 3.84 17.85 10.89
C SER A 34 4.55 16.89 9.91
N SER A 35 5.86 16.71 10.04
CA SER A 35 6.62 15.74 9.24
C SER A 35 6.21 14.31 9.55
N SER A 36 6.01 13.95 10.81
CA SER A 36 5.53 12.63 11.22
C SER A 36 4.11 12.34 10.71
N PHE A 37 3.26 13.35 10.66
CA PHE A 37 1.89 13.23 10.14
C PHE A 37 1.85 12.95 8.63
N LEU A 38 2.82 13.49 7.87
CA LEU A 38 2.96 13.23 6.42
C LEU A 38 3.33 11.76 6.12
N PHE A 39 4.05 11.07 7.01
CA PHE A 39 4.39 9.65 6.83
C PHE A 39 3.22 8.71 7.17
N LEU A 40 2.16 9.19 7.82
CA LEU A 40 0.99 8.39 8.15
C LEU A 40 0.00 8.26 6.98
N PHE A 41 0.16 9.05 5.91
CA PHE A 41 -0.58 8.87 4.66
C PHE A 41 0.05 7.75 3.82
N SER A 42 0.22 6.57 4.40
CA SER A 42 0.46 5.35 3.64
C SER A 42 -0.86 5.00 2.93
N CYS A 43 -0.93 5.31 1.64
CA CYS A 43 -2.11 5.05 0.85
C CYS A 43 -2.42 3.56 0.83
N ALA A 44 -3.67 3.20 1.11
CA ALA A 44 -4.18 1.88 0.77
C ALA A 44 -4.04 1.70 -0.75
N SER A 45 -3.21 0.76 -1.16
CA SER A 45 -2.98 0.42 -2.55
C SER A 45 -3.20 -1.07 -2.74
N SER A 46 -3.80 -1.46 -3.86
CA SER A 46 -3.93 -2.86 -4.24
C SER A 46 -2.58 -3.51 -4.56
N GLY A 47 -1.54 -2.70 -4.83
CA GLY A 47 -0.19 -3.16 -5.14
C GLY A 47 0.01 -3.70 -6.55
N PHE A 48 -1.03 -3.69 -7.39
CA PHE A 48 -0.99 -4.20 -8.76
C PHE A 48 -1.36 -3.10 -9.76
N GLY A 49 -0.62 -3.03 -10.87
CA GLY A 49 -0.87 -2.10 -11.98
C GLY A 49 -0.46 -0.65 -11.70
N THR A 50 -1.05 0.27 -12.48
CA THR A 50 -0.88 1.71 -12.26
C THR A 50 -1.71 2.16 -11.08
N GLN A 51 -1.12 2.95 -10.18
CA GLN A 51 -1.78 3.35 -8.95
C GLN A 51 -2.28 4.79 -9.05
N GLY A 52 -3.59 4.98 -8.84
CA GLY A 52 -4.20 6.29 -8.73
C GLY A 52 -4.26 6.75 -7.27
N LEU A 53 -3.69 7.93 -6.96
CA LEU A 53 -3.70 8.47 -5.60
C LEU A 53 -5.12 8.82 -5.11
N LEU A 54 -5.94 9.37 -5.98
CA LEU A 54 -7.30 9.82 -5.65
C LEU A 54 -8.37 8.79 -6.02
N TYR A 55 -8.22 8.21 -7.18
CA TYR A 55 -9.18 7.25 -7.72
C TYR A 55 -8.47 6.26 -8.64
N GLU A 56 -8.81 5.00 -8.49
CA GLU A 56 -8.36 3.91 -9.34
C GLU A 56 -9.53 2.97 -9.61
N ASN A 57 -9.71 2.62 -10.86
CA ASN A 57 -10.63 1.57 -11.28
C ASN A 57 -10.05 0.96 -12.55
N GLN A 58 -9.43 -0.19 -12.41
CA GLN A 58 -8.77 -0.85 -13.54
C GLN A 58 -8.95 -2.36 -13.48
N ARG A 59 -8.86 -2.97 -14.65
CA ARG A 59 -8.85 -4.41 -14.82
C ARG A 59 -7.54 -4.80 -15.51
N ILE A 60 -6.85 -5.77 -14.93
CA ILE A 60 -5.53 -6.23 -15.38
C ILE A 60 -5.67 -7.71 -15.73
N SER A 61 -5.41 -8.05 -16.99
CA SER A 61 -5.31 -9.44 -17.42
C SER A 61 -3.97 -10.02 -16.98
N MET A 62 -3.99 -11.09 -16.21
CA MET A 62 -2.80 -11.81 -15.76
C MET A 62 -2.48 -12.99 -16.65
N MET A 63 -3.49 -13.66 -17.16
CA MET A 63 -3.38 -14.81 -18.03
C MET A 63 -4.59 -14.90 -18.94
N GLU A 64 -4.37 -15.21 -20.20
CA GLU A 64 -5.44 -15.45 -21.17
C GLU A 64 -4.97 -16.52 -22.17
N THR A 65 -5.78 -17.56 -22.36
CA THR A 65 -5.46 -18.68 -23.28
C THR A 65 -6.10 -18.55 -24.66
N GLY A 66 -6.96 -17.53 -24.86
CA GLY A 66 -7.71 -17.32 -26.11
C GLY A 66 -8.87 -18.28 -26.32
N VAL A 67 -9.16 -19.15 -25.35
CA VAL A 67 -10.32 -20.05 -25.39
C VAL A 67 -11.54 -19.34 -24.79
N SER A 68 -12.69 -19.50 -25.42
CA SER A 68 -13.94 -18.92 -24.91
C SER A 68 -14.34 -19.54 -23.59
N ALA A 69 -14.65 -18.69 -22.61
CA ALA A 69 -15.14 -19.09 -21.30
C ALA A 69 -16.67 -19.03 -21.27
N SER A 70 -17.30 -20.01 -20.62
CA SER A 70 -18.77 -20.03 -20.42
C SER A 70 -19.16 -19.66 -18.99
N LYS A 71 -18.20 -19.66 -18.06
CA LYS A 71 -18.40 -19.38 -16.64
C LYS A 71 -17.45 -18.31 -16.16
N GLU A 72 -17.90 -17.56 -15.16
CA GLU A 72 -17.10 -16.55 -14.48
C GLU A 72 -17.27 -16.71 -12.96
N GLY A 73 -16.17 -16.62 -12.24
CA GLY A 73 -16.14 -16.61 -10.78
C GLY A 73 -15.38 -15.43 -10.26
N ILE A 74 -15.80 -14.88 -9.13
CA ILE A 74 -15.23 -13.68 -8.52
C ILE A 74 -14.96 -13.95 -7.05
N ALA A 75 -13.77 -13.52 -6.58
CA ALA A 75 -13.40 -13.49 -5.17
C ALA A 75 -12.73 -12.16 -4.86
N CYS A 76 -13.12 -11.53 -3.74
CA CYS A 76 -12.69 -10.15 -3.44
C CYS A 76 -12.17 -9.99 -2.02
N ALA A 77 -11.10 -9.19 -1.88
CA ALA A 77 -10.62 -8.63 -0.64
C ALA A 77 -10.85 -7.11 -0.61
N LYS A 78 -11.05 -6.56 0.57
CA LYS A 78 -11.32 -5.13 0.80
C LYS A 78 -10.36 -4.59 1.85
N SER A 79 -9.96 -3.35 1.70
CA SER A 79 -9.12 -2.63 2.66
C SER A 79 -9.71 -1.27 2.98
N TYR A 80 -9.62 -0.88 4.25
CA TYR A 80 -10.06 0.43 4.74
C TYR A 80 -8.90 1.16 5.39
N LEU A 81 -8.69 2.41 4.97
CA LEU A 81 -7.63 3.31 5.44
C LEU A 81 -6.20 2.73 5.35
N GLY A 82 -6.01 1.63 4.62
CA GLY A 82 -4.74 0.90 4.60
C GLY A 82 -4.37 0.23 5.94
N LEU A 83 -5.26 0.25 6.93
CA LEU A 83 -5.05 -0.28 8.27
C LEU A 83 -5.74 -1.62 8.49
N LEU A 84 -6.92 -1.78 7.91
CA LEU A 84 -7.74 -2.98 8.05
C LEU A 84 -7.98 -3.57 6.67
N ALA A 85 -7.63 -4.84 6.50
CA ALA A 85 -7.89 -5.58 5.28
C ALA A 85 -8.54 -6.93 5.63
N TRP A 86 -9.58 -7.30 4.90
CA TRP A 86 -10.22 -8.61 5.02
C TRP A 86 -10.84 -9.06 3.70
N GLY A 87 -11.12 -10.34 3.63
CA GLY A 87 -11.62 -11.02 2.45
C GLY A 87 -10.53 -11.90 1.83
N ASP A 88 -10.89 -12.62 0.82
CA ASP A 88 -10.04 -13.52 0.08
C ASP A 88 -10.22 -13.25 -1.41
N ALA A 89 -9.17 -12.82 -2.08
CA ALA A 89 -9.10 -12.57 -3.52
C ALA A 89 -8.26 -13.65 -4.23
N SER A 90 -8.31 -14.89 -3.72
CA SER A 90 -7.59 -15.99 -4.35
C SER A 90 -8.28 -16.47 -5.62
N VAL A 91 -7.46 -16.93 -6.56
CA VAL A 91 -7.93 -17.57 -7.79
C VAL A 91 -8.71 -18.85 -7.47
N GLU A 92 -8.30 -19.59 -6.44
CA GLU A 92 -8.96 -20.81 -6.00
C GLU A 92 -10.40 -20.54 -5.53
N LEU A 93 -10.61 -19.49 -4.72
CA LEU A 93 -11.94 -19.12 -4.27
C LEU A 93 -12.81 -18.62 -5.42
N SER A 94 -12.26 -17.83 -6.33
CA SER A 94 -13.00 -17.36 -7.51
C SER A 94 -13.39 -18.52 -8.43
N GLN A 95 -12.50 -19.47 -8.64
CA GLN A 95 -12.75 -20.69 -9.40
C GLN A 95 -13.89 -21.52 -8.78
N LYS A 96 -13.85 -21.69 -7.45
CA LYS A 96 -14.89 -22.39 -6.70
C LYS A 96 -16.25 -21.69 -6.77
N ASN A 97 -16.25 -20.36 -6.64
CA ASN A 97 -17.47 -19.56 -6.72
C ASN A 97 -18.10 -19.62 -8.13
N GLY A 98 -17.29 -19.66 -9.18
CA GLY A 98 -17.73 -19.83 -10.57
C GLY A 98 -18.02 -21.27 -10.98
N ASN A 99 -17.76 -22.26 -10.11
CA ASN A 99 -17.81 -23.67 -10.43
C ASN A 99 -17.06 -24.01 -11.75
N ILE A 100 -15.85 -23.46 -11.85
CA ILE A 100 -14.97 -23.57 -13.02
C ILE A 100 -14.05 -24.77 -12.80
N ARG A 101 -13.97 -25.66 -13.79
CA ARG A 101 -13.06 -26.81 -13.77
C ARG A 101 -11.76 -26.53 -14.51
N GLU A 102 -11.85 -25.78 -15.59
CA GLU A 102 -10.72 -25.44 -16.44
C GLU A 102 -10.65 -23.93 -16.60
N ILE A 103 -9.56 -23.32 -16.13
CA ILE A 103 -9.33 -21.88 -16.18
C ILE A 103 -8.82 -21.49 -17.56
N THR A 104 -9.49 -20.54 -18.21
CA THR A 104 -9.07 -19.97 -19.51
C THR A 104 -8.48 -18.57 -19.39
N SER A 105 -8.95 -17.78 -18.42
CA SER A 105 -8.35 -16.47 -18.12
C SER A 105 -8.45 -16.10 -16.66
N ILE A 106 -7.49 -15.29 -16.21
CA ILE A 106 -7.43 -14.71 -14.88
C ILE A 106 -7.23 -13.22 -15.03
N GLU A 107 -8.13 -12.45 -14.45
CA GLU A 107 -8.08 -10.99 -14.42
C GLU A 107 -8.11 -10.50 -12.97
N LEU A 108 -7.45 -9.39 -12.71
CA LEU A 108 -7.53 -8.68 -11.42
C LEU A 108 -8.28 -7.37 -11.63
N GLU A 109 -9.32 -7.17 -10.87
CA GLU A 109 -10.01 -5.88 -10.76
C GLU A 109 -9.57 -5.16 -9.52
N THR A 110 -9.05 -3.95 -9.70
CA THR A 110 -8.65 -3.08 -8.61
C THR A 110 -9.53 -1.84 -8.57
N TYR A 111 -9.92 -1.48 -7.38
CA TYR A 111 -10.66 -0.26 -7.09
C TYR A 111 -10.06 0.43 -5.89
N ASN A 112 -9.79 1.73 -6.00
CA ASN A 112 -9.30 2.55 -4.90
C ASN A 112 -10.00 3.91 -4.92
N PHE A 113 -10.40 4.36 -3.75
CA PHE A 113 -11.03 5.66 -3.55
C PHE A 113 -10.33 6.41 -2.43
N PHE A 114 -9.59 7.46 -2.79
CA PHE A 114 -8.84 8.36 -1.89
C PHE A 114 -7.92 7.68 -0.88
N GLY A 115 -7.51 6.44 -1.13
CA GLY A 115 -6.75 5.66 -0.13
C GLY A 115 -7.56 5.30 1.13
N ILE A 116 -8.83 5.68 1.19
CA ILE A 116 -9.74 5.37 2.29
C ILE A 116 -10.34 3.98 2.13
N TYR A 117 -10.70 3.64 0.91
CA TYR A 117 -11.27 2.34 0.56
C TYR A 117 -10.57 1.77 -0.66
N ALA A 118 -10.10 0.54 -0.53
CA ALA A 118 -9.57 -0.22 -1.66
C ALA A 118 -10.22 -1.60 -1.73
N LYS A 119 -10.41 -2.10 -2.95
CA LYS A 119 -10.96 -3.41 -3.25
C LYS A 119 -10.10 -4.07 -4.31
N LEU A 120 -9.75 -5.32 -4.09
CA LEU A 120 -9.08 -6.18 -5.05
C LEU A 120 -9.94 -7.42 -5.29
N CYS A 121 -10.26 -7.71 -6.53
CA CYS A 121 -10.99 -8.91 -6.90
C CYS A 121 -10.18 -9.74 -7.90
N ALA A 122 -10.09 -11.03 -7.66
CA ALA A 122 -9.70 -12.00 -8.66
C ALA A 122 -10.94 -12.44 -9.44
N VAL A 123 -10.90 -12.27 -10.74
CA VAL A 123 -11.94 -12.70 -11.68
C VAL A 123 -11.35 -13.84 -12.51
N THR A 124 -11.93 -15.02 -12.37
CA THR A 124 -11.49 -16.21 -13.10
C THR A 124 -12.58 -16.61 -14.08
N LYS A 125 -12.21 -16.80 -15.34
CA LYS A 125 -13.13 -17.28 -16.38
C LYS A 125 -12.67 -18.64 -16.87
N GLY A 126 -13.63 -19.47 -17.26
CA GLY A 126 -13.35 -20.82 -17.75
C GLY A 126 -14.60 -21.66 -18.03
N ASN A 127 -14.43 -22.96 -17.99
CA ASN A 127 -15.50 -23.94 -18.26
C ASN A 127 -15.65 -24.96 -17.15
#